data_95ec51120ab3580c5f78416e7d52aae7
#
_entry.id   95ec51120ab3580c5f78416e7d52aae7
#
_cell.length_a   1.000
_cell.length_b   1.000
_cell.length_c   1.000
_cell.angle_alpha   90.00
_cell.angle_beta   90.00
_cell.angle_gamma   90.00
#
_symmetry.space_group_name_H-M   'P 1'
#
loop_
_entity.id
_entity.type
_entity.pdbx_description
1 polymer ?
#
loop_
_entity_poly.entity_id
_entity_poly.type
_entity_poly.pdbx_seq_one_letter_code
_entity_poly.pdbx_strand_id
1 'polypeptide(L)'
;RAVVMDAVQELESHIRERVDEAEAEPDERTALEWVLQEIGMPQRVAQAYSAEITIEEAITTGRVAPTVRAFWNLASTSLLGFFPALGLLLGYMLGFAALLTAMLKPVFPNNTGLAVVDGVPRALGVFSDLPEGAVIWGGYWIMPILIALGLAALIVTQRFATGFLVWWRARRGKSAEFPGWVSSRR
;
A
#
# COMPACT_ATOMS: atom_id res chain seq x y z
N ARG A 1 -20.14 5.66 8.68
CA ARG A 1 -21.12 6.75 8.44
C ARG A 1 -20.61 8.08 9.00
N ALA A 2 -20.04 8.14 10.21
CA ALA A 2 -19.52 9.39 10.80
C ALA A 2 -18.44 10.03 9.91
N VAL A 3 -17.45 9.28 9.48
CA VAL A 3 -16.32 9.76 8.64
C VAL A 3 -16.80 10.34 7.30
N VAL A 4 -17.85 9.73 6.69
CA VAL A 4 -18.42 10.25 5.43
C VAL A 4 -19.16 11.56 5.65
N MET A 5 -19.88 11.71 6.78
CA MET A 5 -20.56 12.95 7.12
C MET A 5 -19.57 14.08 7.43
N ASP A 6 -18.48 13.77 8.08
CA ASP A 6 -17.38 14.70 8.39
C ASP A 6 -16.73 15.22 7.08
N ALA A 7 -16.40 14.32 6.17
CA ALA A 7 -15.86 14.67 4.85
C ALA A 7 -16.83 15.52 4.01
N VAL A 8 -18.13 15.22 4.06
CA VAL A 8 -19.15 16.01 3.35
C VAL A 8 -19.28 17.43 3.95
N GLN A 9 -19.23 17.52 5.26
CA GLN A 9 -19.30 18.81 5.97
C GLN A 9 -18.05 19.67 5.70
N GLU A 10 -16.87 19.05 5.65
CA GLU A 10 -15.62 19.71 5.30
C GLU A 10 -15.66 20.22 3.86
N LEU A 11 -16.15 19.40 2.92
CA LEU A 11 -16.29 19.79 1.53
C LEU A 11 -17.30 20.93 1.36
N GLU A 12 -18.43 20.89 2.08
CA GLU A 12 -19.44 21.95 2.06
C GLU A 12 -18.87 23.28 2.60
N SER A 13 -18.10 23.24 3.69
CA SER A 13 -17.44 24.42 4.23
C SER A 13 -16.43 25.03 3.26
N HIS A 14 -15.66 24.20 2.59
CA HIS A 14 -14.69 24.61 1.57
C HIS A 14 -15.38 25.25 0.35
N ILE A 15 -16.47 24.67 -0.13
CA ILE A 15 -17.22 25.23 -1.25
C ILE A 15 -17.76 26.60 -0.88
N ARG A 16 -18.35 26.73 0.33
CA ARG A 16 -18.91 27.98 0.82
C ARG A 16 -17.84 29.08 0.95
N GLU A 17 -16.70 28.76 1.56
CA GLU A 17 -15.56 29.67 1.68
C GLU A 17 -15.05 30.16 0.32
N ARG A 18 -14.96 29.25 -0.67
CA ARG A 18 -14.54 29.60 -2.03
C ARG A 18 -15.56 30.45 -2.78
N VAL A 19 -16.85 30.23 -2.57
CA VAL A 19 -17.91 31.07 -3.16
C VAL A 19 -17.87 32.48 -2.55
N ASP A 20 -17.66 32.57 -1.23
CA ASP A 20 -17.52 33.85 -0.53
C ASP A 20 -16.25 34.62 -0.97
N GLU A 21 -15.15 33.90 -1.24
CA GLU A 21 -13.92 34.49 -1.81
C GLU A 21 -14.10 34.97 -3.26
N ALA A 22 -15.03 34.39 -4.01
CA ALA A 22 -15.33 34.75 -5.39
C ALA A 22 -16.25 35.98 -5.53
N GLU A 23 -16.35 36.85 -4.50
CA GLU A 23 -17.17 38.08 -4.47
C GLU A 23 -16.97 39.06 -5.66
N ALA A 24 -16.03 38.78 -6.55
CA ALA A 24 -15.78 39.57 -7.77
C ALA A 24 -16.73 39.21 -8.95
N GLU A 25 -17.50 38.13 -8.84
CA GLU A 25 -18.46 37.70 -9.86
C GLU A 25 -19.86 38.27 -9.58
N PRO A 26 -20.59 38.75 -10.63
CA PRO A 26 -21.85 39.49 -10.45
C PRO A 26 -23.05 38.61 -10.02
N ASP A 27 -22.88 37.28 -9.97
CA ASP A 27 -23.95 36.33 -9.63
C ASP A 27 -23.37 35.11 -8.86
N GLU A 28 -23.95 34.83 -7.69
CA GLU A 28 -23.64 33.70 -6.81
C GLU A 28 -23.68 32.36 -7.57
N ARG A 29 -24.59 32.23 -8.53
CA ARG A 29 -24.72 31.02 -9.33
C ARG A 29 -23.49 30.80 -10.24
N THR A 30 -22.98 31.84 -10.84
CA THR A 30 -21.79 31.80 -11.71
C THR A 30 -20.54 31.50 -10.89
N ALA A 31 -20.42 32.08 -9.69
CA ALA A 31 -19.35 31.77 -8.74
C ALA A 31 -19.37 30.29 -8.32
N LEU A 32 -20.56 29.75 -8.00
CA LEU A 32 -20.73 28.35 -7.65
C LEU A 32 -20.39 27.40 -8.81
N GLU A 33 -20.85 27.70 -10.03
CA GLU A 33 -20.55 26.90 -11.22
C GLU A 33 -19.03 26.87 -11.49
N TRP A 34 -18.35 28.00 -11.33
CA TRP A 34 -16.90 28.09 -11.46
C TRP A 34 -16.17 27.27 -10.41
N VAL A 35 -16.54 27.39 -9.12
CA VAL A 35 -15.97 26.61 -8.01
C VAL A 35 -16.19 25.12 -8.22
N LEU A 36 -17.38 24.69 -8.63
CA LEU A 36 -17.66 23.28 -8.90
C LEU A 36 -16.85 22.74 -10.09
N GLN A 37 -16.62 23.56 -11.10
CA GLN A 37 -15.78 23.21 -12.25
C GLN A 37 -14.30 23.08 -11.85
N GLU A 38 -13.80 23.94 -10.95
CA GLU A 38 -12.44 23.87 -10.39
C GLU A 38 -12.23 22.63 -9.53
N ILE A 39 -13.20 22.29 -8.66
CA ILE A 39 -13.18 21.08 -7.84
C ILE A 39 -13.19 19.81 -8.69
N GLY A 40 -13.87 19.85 -9.85
CA GLY A 40 -13.91 18.76 -10.80
C GLY A 40 -15.00 17.72 -10.54
N MET A 41 -14.88 16.56 -11.20
CA MET A 41 -15.91 15.52 -11.12
C MET A 41 -16.06 14.95 -9.70
N PRO A 42 -17.29 14.82 -9.16
CA PRO A 42 -17.55 14.28 -7.83
C PRO A 42 -16.91 12.91 -7.57
N GLN A 43 -16.81 12.07 -8.61
CA GLN A 43 -16.18 10.76 -8.51
C GLN A 43 -14.67 10.86 -8.23
N ARG A 44 -13.96 11.85 -8.79
CA ARG A 44 -12.52 12.06 -8.53
C ARG A 44 -12.29 12.53 -7.11
N VAL A 45 -13.14 13.43 -6.62
CA VAL A 45 -13.09 13.91 -5.24
C VAL A 45 -13.33 12.75 -4.27
N ALA A 46 -14.39 11.96 -4.49
CA ALA A 46 -14.71 10.79 -3.67
C ALA A 46 -13.59 9.74 -3.68
N GLN A 47 -12.95 9.50 -4.83
CA GLN A 47 -11.80 8.60 -4.92
C GLN A 47 -10.59 9.11 -4.15
N ALA A 48 -10.30 10.41 -4.20
CA ALA A 48 -9.21 11.02 -3.45
C ALA A 48 -9.41 10.90 -1.94
N TYR A 49 -10.60 11.21 -1.43
CA TYR A 49 -10.95 11.04 -0.02
C TYR A 49 -10.90 9.57 0.43
N SER A 50 -11.44 8.66 -0.35
CA SER A 50 -11.41 7.22 -0.02
C SER A 50 -9.98 6.67 0.02
N ALA A 51 -9.10 7.14 -0.86
CA ALA A 51 -7.69 6.77 -0.85
C ALA A 51 -6.98 7.29 0.42
N GLU A 52 -7.26 8.52 0.82
CA GLU A 52 -6.66 9.11 2.01
C GLU A 52 -7.09 8.41 3.31
N ILE A 53 -8.39 8.13 3.46
CA ILE A 53 -8.92 7.35 4.59
C ILE A 53 -8.27 5.97 4.65
N THR A 54 -8.10 5.30 3.51
CA THR A 54 -7.49 3.97 3.46
C THR A 54 -6.01 4.02 3.84
N ILE A 55 -5.28 5.07 3.45
CA ILE A 55 -3.88 5.29 3.83
C ILE A 55 -3.78 5.56 5.34
N GLU A 56 -4.65 6.39 5.88
CA GLU A 56 -4.67 6.70 7.31
C GLU A 56 -4.99 5.47 8.16
N GLU A 57 -5.97 4.67 7.77
CA GLU A 57 -6.29 3.40 8.40
C GLU A 57 -5.09 2.44 8.36
N ALA A 58 -4.39 2.35 7.24
CA ALA A 58 -3.20 1.52 7.10
C ALA A 58 -2.06 1.97 8.03
N ILE A 59 -1.84 3.28 8.15
CA ILE A 59 -0.79 3.85 9.02
C ILE A 59 -1.14 3.65 10.50
N THR A 60 -2.38 3.94 10.90
CA THR A 60 -2.81 3.93 12.30
C THR A 60 -2.97 2.53 12.85
N THR A 61 -3.53 1.61 12.06
CA THR A 61 -3.77 0.23 12.52
C THR A 61 -2.59 -0.70 12.30
N GLY A 62 -1.71 -0.40 11.33
CA GLY A 62 -0.60 -1.28 10.94
C GLY A 62 -1.05 -2.66 10.48
N ARG A 63 -2.34 -2.85 10.14
CA ARG A 63 -2.89 -4.12 9.70
C ARG A 63 -2.60 -4.38 8.22
N VAL A 64 -2.42 -5.66 7.87
CA VAL A 64 -2.11 -6.08 6.49
C VAL A 64 -3.22 -5.72 5.51
N ALA A 65 -4.48 -5.94 5.85
CA ALA A 65 -5.59 -5.72 4.93
C ALA A 65 -5.77 -4.25 4.49
N PRO A 66 -5.79 -3.25 5.40
CA PRO A 66 -5.77 -1.84 5.00
C PRO A 66 -4.53 -1.45 4.20
N THR A 67 -3.35 -1.98 4.59
CA THR A 67 -2.09 -1.71 3.89
C THR A 67 -2.14 -2.20 2.44
N VAL A 68 -2.57 -3.42 2.19
CA VAL A 68 -2.72 -3.98 0.83
C VAL A 68 -3.72 -3.16 0.02
N ARG A 69 -4.84 -2.75 0.63
CA ARG A 69 -5.88 -1.93 -0.03
C ARG A 69 -5.36 -0.55 -0.40
N ALA A 70 -4.59 0.09 0.50
CA ALA A 70 -3.95 1.38 0.23
C ALA A 70 -2.96 1.29 -0.94
N PHE A 71 -2.13 0.25 -0.98
CA PHE A 71 -1.18 0.02 -2.07
C PHE A 71 -1.87 -0.33 -3.39
N TRP A 72 -2.98 -1.06 -3.37
CA TRP A 72 -3.77 -1.34 -4.56
C TRP A 72 -4.30 -0.05 -5.19
N ASN A 73 -4.87 0.84 -4.36
CA ASN A 73 -5.34 2.15 -4.81
C ASN A 73 -4.18 3.00 -5.35
N LEU A 74 -3.02 2.96 -4.69
CA LEU A 74 -1.84 3.71 -5.10
C LEU A 74 -1.26 3.19 -6.43
N ALA A 75 -1.21 1.88 -6.61
CA ALA A 75 -0.73 1.22 -7.83
C ALA A 75 -1.63 1.50 -9.04
N SER A 76 -2.95 1.58 -8.83
CA SER A 76 -3.91 1.86 -9.89
C SER A 76 -3.92 3.32 -10.35
N THR A 77 -3.41 4.25 -9.51
CA THR A 77 -3.47 5.69 -9.78
C THR A 77 -2.12 6.30 -10.16
N SER A 78 -1.00 5.62 -9.91
CA SER A 78 0.33 6.18 -10.10
C SER A 78 1.38 5.11 -10.41
N LEU A 79 2.19 5.33 -11.45
CA LEU A 79 3.38 4.51 -11.76
C LEU A 79 4.38 4.47 -10.59
N LEU A 80 4.52 5.56 -9.84
CA LEU A 80 5.36 5.62 -8.65
C LEU A 80 4.82 4.77 -7.49
N GLY A 81 3.51 4.51 -7.44
CA GLY A 81 2.88 3.61 -6.48
C GLY A 81 3.00 2.13 -6.87
N PHE A 82 3.16 1.86 -8.17
CA PHE A 82 3.24 0.48 -8.68
C PHE A 82 4.46 -0.29 -8.16
N PHE A 83 5.65 0.31 -8.19
CA PHE A 83 6.87 -0.37 -7.74
C PHE A 83 6.86 -0.76 -6.25
N PRO A 84 6.48 0.13 -5.31
CA PRO A 84 6.31 -0.26 -3.91
C PRO A 84 5.23 -1.31 -3.69
N ALA A 85 4.12 -1.25 -4.44
CA ALA A 85 3.07 -2.26 -4.39
C ALA A 85 3.57 -3.63 -4.85
N LEU A 86 4.37 -3.69 -5.92
CA LEU A 86 5.03 -4.90 -6.38
C LEU A 86 6.01 -5.44 -5.34
N GLY A 87 6.82 -4.58 -4.73
CA GLY A 87 7.74 -4.95 -3.64
C GLY A 87 7.01 -5.54 -2.43
N LEU A 88 5.86 -4.94 -2.06
CA LEU A 88 4.99 -5.44 -1.00
C LEU A 88 4.44 -6.82 -1.33
N LEU A 89 3.94 -7.01 -2.54
CA LEU A 89 3.42 -8.30 -3.02
C LEU A 89 4.48 -9.38 -2.96
N LEU A 90 5.68 -9.11 -3.50
CA LEU A 90 6.80 -10.05 -3.48
C LEU A 90 7.26 -10.37 -2.07
N GLY A 91 7.32 -9.38 -1.18
CA GLY A 91 7.69 -9.58 0.22
C GLY A 91 6.69 -10.48 0.98
N TYR A 92 5.40 -10.27 0.79
CA TYR A 92 4.38 -11.14 1.38
C TYR A 92 4.40 -12.53 0.76
N MET A 93 4.56 -12.67 -0.55
CA MET A 93 4.67 -13.96 -1.22
C MET A 93 5.86 -14.75 -0.70
N LEU A 94 7.01 -14.12 -0.56
CA LEU A 94 8.23 -14.76 -0.04
C LEU A 94 8.05 -15.21 1.41
N GLY A 95 7.52 -14.34 2.26
CA GLY A 95 7.24 -14.67 3.67
C GLY A 95 6.25 -15.81 3.81
N PHE A 96 5.16 -15.76 3.05
CA PHE A 96 4.14 -16.80 3.06
C PHE A 96 4.66 -18.14 2.49
N ALA A 97 5.43 -18.11 1.40
CA ALA A 97 6.04 -19.30 0.81
C ALA A 97 7.00 -19.98 1.79
N ALA A 98 7.81 -19.22 2.55
CA ALA A 98 8.70 -19.76 3.55
C ALA A 98 7.93 -20.46 4.69
N LEU A 99 6.86 -19.83 5.20
CA LEU A 99 5.99 -20.42 6.23
C LEU A 99 5.27 -21.67 5.73
N LEU A 100 4.74 -21.62 4.51
CA LEU A 100 4.07 -22.76 3.90
C LEU A 100 5.03 -23.93 3.71
N THR A 101 6.24 -23.67 3.24
CA THR A 101 7.30 -24.71 3.10
C THR A 101 7.63 -25.31 4.46
N ALA A 102 7.79 -24.51 5.51
CA ALA A 102 8.01 -25.01 6.86
C ALA A 102 6.86 -25.90 7.37
N MET A 103 5.62 -25.51 7.06
CA MET A 103 4.41 -26.21 7.50
C MET A 103 4.21 -27.55 6.74
N LEU A 104 4.64 -27.62 5.48
CA LEU A 104 4.55 -28.82 4.65
C LEU A 104 5.68 -29.82 4.91
N LYS A 105 6.77 -29.39 5.53
CA LYS A 105 7.92 -30.27 5.83
C LYS A 105 7.57 -31.55 6.62
N PRO A 106 6.71 -31.54 7.67
CA PRO A 106 6.33 -32.75 8.38
C PRO A 106 5.50 -33.71 7.52
N VAL A 107 4.73 -33.20 6.56
CA VAL A 107 3.87 -33.99 5.68
C VAL A 107 4.66 -34.62 4.56
N PHE A 108 5.62 -33.87 4.00
CA PHE A 108 6.48 -34.29 2.88
C PHE A 108 7.97 -34.16 3.23
N PRO A 109 8.50 -34.99 4.15
CA PRO A 109 9.84 -34.79 4.70
C PRO A 109 10.97 -34.89 3.67
N ASN A 110 10.80 -35.74 2.66
CA ASN A 110 11.83 -35.98 1.64
C ASN A 110 11.72 -35.03 0.42
N ASN A 111 10.58 -34.37 0.27
CA ASN A 111 10.28 -33.55 -0.91
C ASN A 111 10.23 -32.05 -0.58
N THR A 112 10.43 -31.67 0.69
CA THR A 112 10.29 -30.28 1.13
C THR A 112 11.58 -29.80 1.77
N GLY A 113 12.08 -28.67 1.33
CA GLY A 113 13.26 -28.04 1.89
C GLY A 113 14.10 -27.30 0.88
N LEU A 114 15.38 -27.15 1.16
CA LEU A 114 16.36 -26.54 0.27
C LEU A 114 16.99 -27.63 -0.63
N ALA A 115 16.67 -27.58 -1.92
CA ALA A 115 17.31 -28.45 -2.90
C ALA A 115 18.70 -27.91 -3.24
N VAL A 116 19.73 -28.75 -3.01
CA VAL A 116 21.12 -28.41 -3.27
C VAL A 116 21.63 -29.39 -4.36
N VAL A 117 22.21 -28.88 -5.42
CA VAL A 117 22.87 -29.63 -6.50
C VAL A 117 24.33 -29.22 -6.52
N ASP A 118 25.25 -30.18 -6.45
CA ASP A 118 26.70 -29.93 -6.44
C ASP A 118 27.16 -28.89 -5.38
N GLY A 119 26.51 -28.90 -4.20
CA GLY A 119 26.82 -27.95 -3.12
C GLY A 119 26.21 -26.55 -3.30
N VAL A 120 25.50 -26.29 -4.40
CA VAL A 120 24.88 -24.99 -4.69
C VAL A 120 23.39 -25.06 -4.42
N PRO A 121 22.83 -24.14 -3.59
CA PRO A 121 21.39 -24.05 -3.38
C PRO A 121 20.69 -23.62 -4.67
N ARG A 122 19.72 -24.41 -5.12
CA ARG A 122 19.00 -24.18 -6.37
C ARG A 122 17.58 -23.69 -6.17
N ALA A 123 16.88 -24.29 -5.23
CA ALA A 123 15.48 -23.94 -4.99
C ALA A 123 15.08 -24.27 -3.55
N LEU A 124 14.10 -23.51 -3.03
CA LEU A 124 13.47 -23.71 -1.75
C LEU A 124 11.98 -23.91 -1.96
N GLY A 125 11.43 -25.02 -1.46
CA GLY A 125 9.99 -25.28 -1.65
C GLY A 125 9.62 -26.74 -1.44
N VAL A 126 8.51 -27.12 -2.08
CA VAL A 126 8.01 -28.49 -2.16
C VAL A 126 8.21 -28.98 -3.60
N PHE A 127 8.84 -30.13 -3.77
CA PHE A 127 9.17 -30.67 -5.06
C PHE A 127 8.34 -31.94 -5.32
N SER A 128 7.71 -32.02 -6.49
CA SER A 128 7.09 -33.28 -6.94
C SER A 128 8.16 -34.30 -7.37
N ASP A 129 9.15 -33.79 -8.11
CA ASP A 129 10.31 -34.55 -8.53
C ASP A 129 11.57 -33.74 -8.24
N LEU A 130 12.54 -34.38 -7.59
CA LEU A 130 13.84 -33.77 -7.37
C LEU A 130 14.67 -33.81 -8.65
N PRO A 131 15.36 -32.72 -9.02
CA PRO A 131 16.35 -32.75 -10.10
C PRO A 131 17.40 -33.84 -9.87
N GLU A 132 17.92 -34.44 -10.94
CA GLU A 132 18.97 -35.44 -10.83
C GLU A 132 20.17 -34.87 -10.05
N GLY A 133 20.64 -35.63 -9.07
CA GLY A 133 21.75 -35.21 -8.18
C GLY A 133 21.38 -34.21 -7.09
N ALA A 134 20.11 -33.82 -6.96
CA ALA A 134 19.70 -32.94 -5.89
C ALA A 134 19.54 -33.66 -4.54
N VAL A 135 20.05 -33.03 -3.52
CA VAL A 135 19.88 -33.48 -2.11
C VAL A 135 19.10 -32.43 -1.36
N ILE A 136 18.09 -32.86 -0.59
CA ILE A 136 17.35 -31.96 0.32
C ILE A 136 18.22 -31.70 1.55
N TRP A 137 18.71 -30.48 1.66
CA TRP A 137 19.55 -30.03 2.76
C TRP A 137 18.73 -29.52 3.95
N GLY A 138 19.27 -29.71 5.18
CA GLY A 138 18.78 -29.10 6.41
C GLY A 138 17.85 -29.96 7.25
N GLY A 139 17.35 -31.11 6.75
CA GLY A 139 16.49 -32.00 7.52
C GLY A 139 15.33 -31.24 8.22
N TYR A 140 15.02 -31.59 9.47
CA TYR A 140 14.00 -30.89 10.27
C TYR A 140 14.49 -29.54 10.84
N TRP A 141 15.79 -29.30 10.92
CA TRP A 141 16.34 -28.02 11.38
C TRP A 141 16.01 -26.84 10.47
N ILE A 142 15.66 -27.11 9.23
CA ILE A 142 15.25 -26.05 8.30
C ILE A 142 13.90 -25.43 8.69
N MET A 143 13.03 -26.14 9.43
CA MET A 143 11.71 -25.65 9.83
C MET A 143 11.79 -24.37 10.70
N PRO A 144 12.49 -24.37 11.85
CA PRO A 144 12.58 -23.17 12.66
C PRO A 144 13.25 -22.03 11.94
N ILE A 145 14.19 -22.30 11.04
CA ILE A 145 14.87 -21.30 10.22
C ILE A 145 13.86 -20.66 9.24
N LEU A 146 13.06 -21.48 8.54
CA LEU A 146 12.06 -20.98 7.61
C LEU A 146 10.92 -20.22 8.29
N ILE A 147 10.51 -20.67 9.49
CA ILE A 147 9.53 -19.94 10.30
C ILE A 147 10.08 -18.57 10.68
N ALA A 148 11.30 -18.52 11.22
CA ALA A 148 11.93 -17.27 11.61
C ALA A 148 12.11 -16.33 10.41
N LEU A 149 12.58 -16.84 9.27
CA LEU A 149 12.78 -16.08 8.02
C LEU A 149 11.45 -15.59 7.46
N GLY A 150 10.42 -16.44 7.43
CA GLY A 150 9.09 -16.09 6.96
C GLY A 150 8.45 -14.99 7.81
N LEU A 151 8.50 -15.13 9.14
CA LEU A 151 7.99 -14.10 10.05
C LEU A 151 8.79 -12.79 9.92
N ALA A 152 10.12 -12.87 9.87
CA ALA A 152 10.96 -11.70 9.65
C ALA A 152 10.63 -11.00 8.33
N ALA A 153 10.47 -11.75 7.23
CA ALA A 153 10.08 -11.19 5.94
C ALA A 153 8.72 -10.47 6.00
N LEU A 154 7.72 -11.06 6.66
CA LEU A 154 6.40 -10.43 6.82
C LEU A 154 6.47 -9.15 7.66
N ILE A 155 7.22 -9.17 8.77
CA ILE A 155 7.40 -8.00 9.65
C ILE A 155 8.14 -6.88 8.91
N VAL A 156 9.23 -7.19 8.24
CA VAL A 156 10.02 -6.22 7.47
C VAL A 156 9.18 -5.62 6.34
N THR A 157 8.46 -6.45 5.60
CA THR A 157 7.56 -6.00 4.53
C THR A 157 6.49 -5.06 5.07
N GLN A 158 5.86 -5.39 6.19
CA GLN A 158 4.85 -4.53 6.81
C GLN A 158 5.45 -3.21 7.31
N ARG A 159 6.63 -3.25 7.95
CA ARG A 159 7.34 -2.04 8.40
C ARG A 159 7.73 -1.13 7.24
N PHE A 160 8.23 -1.72 6.16
CA PHE A 160 8.56 -0.98 4.94
C PHE A 160 7.31 -0.34 4.32
N ALA A 161 6.21 -1.08 4.24
CA ALA A 161 4.95 -0.60 3.69
C ALA A 161 4.40 0.60 4.46
N THR A 162 4.30 0.49 5.80
CA THR A 162 3.82 1.60 6.63
C THR A 162 4.75 2.80 6.58
N GLY A 163 6.08 2.60 6.60
CA GLY A 163 7.06 3.66 6.44
C GLY A 163 6.96 4.38 5.09
N PHE A 164 6.73 3.62 4.01
CA PHE A 164 6.52 4.19 2.67
C PHE A 164 5.23 5.03 2.61
N LEU A 165 4.13 4.57 3.19
CA LEU A 165 2.86 5.33 3.23
C LEU A 165 3.00 6.64 4.00
N VAL A 166 3.70 6.63 5.15
CA VAL A 166 4.00 7.84 5.92
C VAL A 166 4.83 8.83 5.09
N TRP A 167 5.89 8.34 4.46
CA TRP A 167 6.73 9.17 3.60
C TRP A 167 5.97 9.73 2.39
N TRP A 168 5.12 8.91 1.77
CA TRP A 168 4.28 9.33 0.65
C TRP A 168 3.29 10.42 1.03
N ARG A 169 2.61 10.26 2.19
CA ARG A 169 1.71 11.27 2.75
C ARG A 169 2.44 12.60 3.02
N ALA A 170 3.63 12.53 3.62
CA ALA A 170 4.44 13.71 3.89
C ALA A 170 4.87 14.47 2.62
N ARG A 171 5.10 13.75 1.52
CA ARG A 171 5.40 14.38 0.23
C ARG A 171 4.18 15.04 -0.41
N ARG A 172 3.02 14.41 -0.34
CA ARG A 172 1.77 14.99 -0.87
C ARG A 172 1.36 16.23 -0.08
N GLY A 173 1.48 16.23 1.23
CA GLY A 173 1.22 17.41 2.07
C GLY A 173 2.08 18.62 1.73
N LYS A 174 3.32 18.40 1.28
CA LYS A 174 4.20 19.49 0.80
C LYS A 174 3.86 19.98 -0.62
N SER A 175 3.21 19.14 -1.43
CA SER A 175 2.77 19.51 -2.79
C SER A 175 1.39 20.18 -2.80
N ALA A 176 0.66 20.09 -1.69
CA ALA A 176 -0.61 20.78 -1.45
C ALA A 176 -0.44 22.17 -0.81
N GLU A 177 0.82 22.64 -0.62
CA GLU A 177 1.07 24.08 -0.51
C GLU A 177 0.67 24.69 -1.85
N PHE A 178 -0.47 25.37 -1.83
CA PHE A 178 -1.08 26.05 -2.96
C PHE A 178 -0.04 26.82 -3.78
N PRO A 179 -0.11 26.82 -5.12
CA PRO A 179 0.76 27.61 -5.94
C PRO A 179 0.74 29.05 -5.45
N GLY A 180 1.93 29.64 -5.26
CA GLY A 180 2.16 30.92 -4.59
C GLY A 180 1.53 32.19 -5.22
N TRP A 181 0.51 32.03 -6.06
CA TRP A 181 -0.27 33.15 -6.59
C TRP A 181 -1.31 33.68 -5.59
N VAL A 182 -1.59 32.94 -4.51
CA VAL A 182 -2.49 33.42 -3.43
C VAL A 182 -1.78 34.41 -2.48
N SER A 183 -0.44 34.43 -2.44
CA SER A 183 0.31 35.29 -1.51
C SER A 183 0.66 36.68 -2.05
N SER A 184 0.28 37.04 -3.28
CA SER A 184 0.70 38.30 -3.93
C SER A 184 -0.37 39.40 -3.99
N ARG A 185 -1.47 39.27 -3.23
CA ARG A 185 -2.41 40.40 -3.04
C ARG A 185 -2.42 40.80 -1.56
N ARG A 186 -1.46 41.65 -1.20
CA ARG A 186 -1.57 42.66 -0.16
C ARG A 186 -1.35 44.02 -0.77
#